data_fa2f785d197598831d7d683ec49fc030
#
_entry.id   fa2f785d197598831d7d683ec49fc030
#
_cell.length_a   1.000
_cell.length_b   1.000
_cell.length_c   1.000
_cell.angle_alpha   90.00
_cell.angle_beta   90.00
_cell.angle_gamma   90.00
#
_symmetry.space_group_name_H-M   'P 1'
#
loop_
_entity.id
_entity.type
_entity.pdbx_description
1 polymer ?
#
loop_
_entity_poly.entity_id
_entity_poly.type
_entity_poly.pdbx_seq_one_letter_code
_entity_poly.pdbx_strand_id
1 'polypeptide(L)'
;MKAKISRSVKTSTPPLADIEAIAQTVRATRLGHRMTQTELAGLSGTGVRFVSELERAKPNVALSKVVAVLAALGLRLEVCDGAA
;
A
#
# COMPACT_ATOMS: atom_id res chain seq x y z
N MET A 1 -3.68 4.92 14.82
CA MET A 1 -2.37 5.47 14.46
C MET A 1 -2.25 5.62 12.95
N LYS A 2 -1.74 6.74 12.52
CA LYS A 2 -1.57 6.98 11.09
C LYS A 2 -0.11 6.81 10.72
N ALA A 3 0.12 6.10 9.62
CA ALA A 3 1.43 6.06 9.01
C ALA A 3 1.32 6.64 7.61
N LYS A 4 2.25 7.48 7.26
CA LYS A 4 2.28 8.07 5.92
C LYS A 4 3.07 7.16 5.01
N ILE A 5 2.51 6.90 3.83
CA ILE A 5 3.30 6.35 2.75
C ILE A 5 3.71 7.53 1.91
N SER A 6 4.75 8.15 2.35
CA SER A 6 5.27 9.35 1.73
C SER A 6 6.74 9.12 1.46
N ARG A 7 7.13 9.38 0.25
CA ARG A 7 8.50 9.14 -0.13
C ARG A 7 8.99 10.25 -1.01
N SER A 8 10.06 10.85 -0.58
CA SER A 8 10.79 11.79 -1.41
C SER A 8 11.59 10.99 -2.42
N VAL A 9 11.18 11.07 -3.66
CA VAL A 9 11.82 10.29 -4.72
C VAL A 9 12.95 11.11 -5.30
N LYS A 10 14.15 10.57 -5.25
CA LYS A 10 15.28 11.16 -5.93
C LYS A 10 15.21 10.79 -7.41
N THR A 11 15.85 11.59 -8.25
CA THR A 11 15.79 11.39 -9.70
C THR A 11 16.22 10.00 -10.15
N SER A 12 17.08 9.36 -9.38
CA SER A 12 17.58 8.02 -9.70
C SER A 12 16.67 6.89 -9.21
N THR A 13 15.61 7.20 -8.45
CA THR A 13 14.75 6.17 -7.88
C THR A 13 13.73 5.70 -8.92
N PRO A 14 13.71 4.39 -9.24
CA PRO A 14 12.73 3.89 -10.21
C PRO A 14 11.30 4.03 -9.66
N PRO A 15 10.32 4.31 -10.52
CA PRO A 15 8.92 4.38 -10.08
C PRO A 15 8.43 3.13 -9.36
N LEU A 16 8.93 1.95 -9.72
CA LEU A 16 8.54 0.71 -9.08
C LEU A 16 8.97 0.65 -7.61
N ALA A 17 9.97 1.44 -7.21
CA ALA A 17 10.38 1.48 -5.81
C ALA A 17 9.26 1.98 -4.90
N ASP A 18 8.42 2.89 -5.38
CA ASP A 18 7.29 3.38 -4.60
C ASP A 18 6.19 2.33 -4.49
N ILE A 19 5.97 1.56 -5.56
CA ILE A 19 5.02 0.45 -5.54
C ILE A 19 5.47 -0.59 -4.52
N GLU A 20 6.75 -0.92 -4.51
CA GLU A 20 7.31 -1.86 -3.54
C GLU A 20 7.19 -1.34 -2.11
N ALA A 21 7.41 -0.05 -1.91
CA ALA A 21 7.27 0.56 -0.60
C ALA A 21 5.83 0.45 -0.08
N ILE A 22 4.85 0.69 -0.94
CA ILE A 22 3.43 0.52 -0.59
C ILE A 22 3.16 -0.94 -0.23
N ALA A 23 3.63 -1.87 -1.06
CA ALA A 23 3.40 -3.29 -0.84
C ALA A 23 3.97 -3.75 0.51
N GLN A 24 5.20 -3.35 0.81
CA GLN A 24 5.86 -3.71 2.07
C GLN A 24 5.15 -3.09 3.26
N THR A 25 4.73 -1.85 3.15
CA THR A 25 4.04 -1.15 4.25
C THR A 25 2.69 -1.80 4.53
N VAL A 26 1.94 -2.13 3.49
CA VAL A 26 0.64 -2.82 3.63
C VAL A 26 0.84 -4.15 4.35
N ARG A 27 1.79 -4.96 3.88
CA ARG A 27 2.02 -6.27 4.47
C ARG A 27 2.48 -6.15 5.93
N ALA A 28 3.44 -5.28 6.21
CA ALA A 28 3.96 -5.12 7.56
C ALA A 28 2.87 -4.63 8.52
N THR A 29 2.07 -3.67 8.09
CA THR A 29 0.98 -3.14 8.91
C THR A 29 -0.09 -4.20 9.16
N ARG A 30 -0.45 -4.94 8.11
CA ARG A 30 -1.43 -6.03 8.25
C ARG A 30 -0.96 -7.06 9.27
N LEU A 31 0.29 -7.51 9.13
CA LEU A 31 0.86 -8.50 10.05
C LEU A 31 0.97 -7.95 11.47
N GLY A 32 1.30 -6.66 11.60
CA GLY A 32 1.35 -6.01 12.90
C GLY A 32 0.00 -5.98 13.60
N HIS A 33 -1.09 -5.98 12.86
CA HIS A 33 -2.45 -6.07 13.38
C HIS A 33 -2.93 -7.53 13.50
N ARG A 34 -2.07 -8.49 13.22
CA ARG A 34 -2.40 -9.93 13.27
C ARG A 34 -3.61 -10.27 12.38
N MET A 35 -3.63 -9.66 11.23
CA MET A 35 -4.75 -9.76 10.30
C MET A 35 -4.36 -10.63 9.12
N THR A 36 -5.28 -11.46 8.66
CA THR A 36 -5.08 -12.23 7.44
C THR A 36 -5.37 -11.37 6.21
N GLN A 37 -4.92 -11.82 5.05
CA GLN A 37 -5.26 -11.15 3.80
C GLN A 37 -6.78 -11.15 3.57
N THR A 38 -7.45 -12.24 3.94
CA THR A 38 -8.90 -12.33 3.80
C THR A 38 -9.61 -11.32 4.69
N GLU A 39 -9.14 -11.15 5.91
CA GLU A 39 -9.71 -10.15 6.82
C GLU A 39 -9.52 -8.74 6.30
N LEU A 40 -8.33 -8.44 5.80
CA LEU A 40 -8.06 -7.12 5.22
C LEU A 40 -8.92 -6.87 3.99
N ALA A 41 -9.10 -7.88 3.15
CA ALA A 41 -9.95 -7.77 1.98
C ALA A 41 -11.39 -7.44 2.38
N GLY A 42 -11.89 -8.09 3.42
CA GLY A 42 -13.23 -7.82 3.93
C GLY A 42 -13.38 -6.41 4.46
N LEU A 43 -12.42 -5.95 5.26
CA LEU A 43 -12.44 -4.61 5.84
C LEU A 43 -12.33 -3.51 4.79
N SER A 44 -11.56 -3.75 3.74
CA SER A 44 -11.35 -2.75 2.70
C SER A 44 -12.40 -2.78 1.60
N GLY A 45 -13.27 -3.80 1.60
CA GLY A 45 -14.23 -3.95 0.52
C GLY A 45 -13.61 -4.35 -0.81
N THR A 46 -12.43 -4.96 -0.76
CA THR A 46 -11.74 -5.48 -1.95
C THR A 46 -11.75 -7.01 -1.93
N GLY A 47 -11.00 -7.64 -2.79
CA GLY A 47 -10.89 -9.09 -2.81
C GLY A 47 -9.57 -9.56 -2.23
N VAL A 48 -9.54 -10.82 -1.74
CA VAL A 48 -8.31 -11.39 -1.21
C VAL A 48 -7.23 -11.49 -2.29
N ARG A 49 -7.64 -11.75 -3.52
CA ARG A 49 -6.69 -11.78 -4.64
C ARG A 49 -6.05 -10.42 -4.83
N PHE A 50 -6.85 -9.35 -4.71
CA PHE A 50 -6.33 -8.00 -4.84
C PHE A 50 -5.29 -7.72 -3.75
N VAL A 51 -5.60 -8.05 -2.50
CA VAL A 51 -4.67 -7.84 -1.39
C VAL A 51 -3.38 -8.61 -1.61
N SER A 52 -3.49 -9.87 -2.05
CA SER A 52 -2.33 -10.69 -2.35
C SER A 52 -1.46 -10.08 -3.44
N GLU A 53 -2.08 -9.60 -4.51
CA GLU A 53 -1.35 -8.97 -5.62
C GLU A 53 -0.69 -7.67 -5.18
N LEU A 54 -1.40 -6.88 -4.38
CA LEU A 54 -0.86 -5.63 -3.86
C LEU A 54 0.39 -5.88 -3.00
N GLU A 55 0.33 -6.87 -2.14
CA GLU A 55 1.46 -7.19 -1.25
C GLU A 55 2.65 -7.78 -2.01
N ARG A 56 2.43 -8.29 -3.21
CA ARG A 56 3.52 -8.75 -4.07
C ARG A 56 4.04 -7.67 -5.00
N ALA A 57 3.62 -6.44 -4.78
CA ALA A 57 4.04 -5.29 -5.56
C ALA A 57 3.68 -5.40 -7.04
N LYS A 58 2.52 -6.00 -7.34
CA LYS A 58 2.05 -6.04 -8.71
C LYS A 58 1.81 -4.61 -9.19
N PRO A 59 2.44 -4.18 -10.29
CA PRO A 59 2.36 -2.77 -10.69
C PRO A 59 1.03 -2.36 -11.28
N ASN A 60 0.23 -3.31 -11.71
CA ASN A 60 -0.98 -3.06 -12.50
C ASN A 60 -2.23 -3.24 -11.66
N VAL A 61 -2.36 -2.46 -10.59
CA VAL A 61 -3.47 -2.55 -9.65
C VAL A 61 -4.29 -1.26 -9.66
N ALA A 62 -5.58 -1.39 -9.36
CA ALA A 62 -6.48 -0.24 -9.33
C ALA A 62 -6.15 0.67 -8.15
N LEU A 63 -5.85 1.93 -8.43
CA LEU A 63 -5.47 2.89 -7.41
C LEU A 63 -6.58 3.07 -6.36
N SER A 64 -7.84 3.10 -6.78
CA SER A 64 -8.94 3.27 -5.83
C SER A 64 -8.99 2.14 -4.81
N LYS A 65 -8.67 0.92 -5.23
CA LYS A 65 -8.62 -0.23 -4.32
C LYS A 65 -7.40 -0.16 -3.40
N VAL A 66 -6.28 0.35 -3.91
CA VAL A 66 -5.09 0.58 -3.08
C VAL A 66 -5.43 1.54 -1.95
N VAL A 67 -6.08 2.65 -2.27
CA VAL A 67 -6.49 3.64 -1.28
C VAL A 67 -7.44 3.01 -0.25
N ALA A 68 -8.37 2.18 -0.69
CA ALA A 68 -9.30 1.51 0.22
C ALA A 68 -8.57 0.57 1.21
N VAL A 69 -7.59 -0.19 0.71
CA VAL A 69 -6.78 -1.07 1.57
C VAL A 69 -5.98 -0.25 2.59
N LEU A 70 -5.36 0.82 2.13
CA LEU A 70 -4.59 1.70 3.02
C LEU A 70 -5.49 2.28 4.11
N ALA A 71 -6.67 2.76 3.74
CA ALA A 71 -7.61 3.34 4.69
C ALA A 71 -8.03 2.30 5.75
N ALA A 72 -8.27 1.06 5.34
CA ALA A 72 -8.63 -0.02 6.26
C ALA A 72 -7.53 -0.29 7.29
N LEU A 73 -6.29 0.01 6.95
CA LEU A 73 -5.14 -0.16 7.83
C LEU A 73 -4.79 1.11 8.61
N GLY A 74 -5.55 2.18 8.44
CA GLY A 74 -5.22 3.47 9.06
C GLY A 74 -4.07 4.19 8.38
N LEU A 75 -3.79 3.85 7.13
CA LEU A 75 -2.71 4.45 6.37
C LEU A 75 -3.26 5.46 5.36
N ARG A 76 -2.40 6.35 4.90
CA ARG A 76 -2.72 7.33 3.87
C ARG A 76 -1.68 7.29 2.78
N LEU A 77 -2.15 7.40 1.56
CA LEU A 77 -1.26 7.67 0.45
C LEU A 77 -1.08 9.18 0.36
N GLU A 78 0.16 9.60 0.26
CA GLU A 78 0.49 11.01 0.20
C GLU A 78 1.32 11.28 -1.05
N VAL A 79 0.96 12.33 -1.76
CA VAL A 79 1.73 12.77 -2.92
C VAL A 79 2.62 13.91 -2.46
N CYS A 80 3.90 13.75 -2.61
CA CYS A 80 4.86 14.77 -2.23
C CYS A 80 5.70 15.15 -3.43
N ASP A 81 6.29 16.35 -3.32
CA ASP A 81 7.18 16.84 -4.37
C ASP A 81 8.44 15.98 -4.36
N GLY A 82 8.68 15.28 -5.46
CA GLY A 82 9.85 14.42 -5.59
C GLY A 82 11.10 15.12 -6.07
N ALA A 83 11.00 16.39 -6.40
CA ALA A 83 12.16 17.14 -6.87
C ALA A 83 13.09 17.43 -5.70
N ALA A 84 14.34 17.10 -5.91
CA ALA A 84 15.35 17.37 -4.90
C ALA A 84 15.73 18.83 -4.91
#